data_ebc730502fa885c3c650b5c023ff56d1
#
_entry.id   ebc730502fa885c3c650b5c023ff56d1
#
_cell.length_a   1.000
_cell.length_b   1.000
_cell.length_c   1.000
_cell.angle_alpha   90.00
_cell.angle_beta   90.00
_cell.angle_gamma   90.00
#
_symmetry.space_group_name_H-M   'P 1'
#
loop_
_entity.id
_entity.type
_entity.pdbx_description
1 polymer ?
#
loop_
_entity_poly.entity_id
_entity_poly.type
_entity_poly.pdbx_seq_one_letter_code
_entity_poly.pdbx_strand_id
1 'polypeptide(L)'
;MTSDLVAGSPRRDRNDYGNDQPCRDVPVAPLDWNSIETRLRAGLTQAPGTGGPNRHTCWLATINPDGSPHVTGVGALWTDGCFWFETGQRTRKGSNIARDPRCSLSLSAEEFDLVVEGSAALVTDPGTVADLAARWAAAGWPCRVDDSGVALTADFSAPSAGPPPWHVYRITPRSAYAVGTTGPGGATRWRF
;
A
#
# COMPACT_ATOMS: atom_id res chain seq x y z
N MET A 1 -37.67 -6.57 28.29
CA MET A 1 -36.60 -6.03 29.19
C MET A 1 -35.28 -6.30 28.48
N THR A 2 -34.86 -5.33 27.71
CA THR A 2 -33.60 -5.33 26.93
C THR A 2 -32.54 -4.62 27.77
N SER A 3 -31.50 -5.34 28.16
CA SER A 3 -30.37 -4.77 28.88
C SER A 3 -29.34 -4.25 27.87
N ASP A 4 -29.19 -2.93 27.83
CA ASP A 4 -28.14 -2.23 27.08
C ASP A 4 -26.77 -2.55 27.70
N LEU A 5 -25.94 -3.26 26.96
CA LEU A 5 -24.52 -3.39 27.25
C LEU A 5 -23.80 -2.13 26.75
N VAL A 6 -23.51 -1.22 27.67
CA VAL A 6 -22.64 -0.07 27.43
C VAL A 6 -21.20 -0.60 27.26
N ALA A 7 -20.69 -0.50 26.04
CA ALA A 7 -19.30 -0.80 25.75
C ALA A 7 -18.39 0.22 26.46
N GLY A 8 -17.60 -0.24 27.40
CA GLY A 8 -16.63 0.57 28.13
C GLY A 8 -15.52 1.06 27.21
N SER A 9 -15.14 2.32 27.37
CA SER A 9 -13.98 2.92 26.70
C SER A 9 -12.72 2.10 26.92
N PRO A 10 -11.87 1.90 25.90
CA PRO A 10 -10.62 1.17 26.04
C PRO A 10 -9.73 1.85 27.08
N ARG A 11 -9.29 1.09 28.09
CA ARG A 11 -8.33 1.55 29.10
C ARG A 11 -6.96 1.71 28.42
N ARG A 12 -6.30 2.82 28.66
CA ARG A 12 -4.88 2.99 28.32
C ARG A 12 -4.08 1.98 29.14
N ASP A 13 -3.38 1.07 28.46
CA ASP A 13 -2.36 0.26 29.11
C ASP A 13 -1.20 1.18 29.52
N ARG A 14 -0.76 1.03 30.77
CA ARG A 14 0.43 1.72 31.26
C ARG A 14 1.64 1.12 30.56
N ASN A 15 2.37 1.96 29.81
CA ASN A 15 3.68 1.58 29.30
C ASN A 15 4.63 1.35 30.49
N ASP A 16 5.08 0.11 30.66
CA ASP A 16 6.11 -0.30 31.64
C ASP A 16 7.54 0.11 31.24
N TYR A 17 7.69 1.16 30.45
CA TYR A 17 9.00 1.79 30.23
C TYR A 17 9.15 2.91 31.25
N GLY A 18 9.88 2.60 32.37
CA GLY A 18 10.11 3.49 33.48
C GLY A 18 10.83 4.80 33.12
N ASN A 19 10.13 5.70 32.50
CA ASN A 19 10.53 7.09 32.32
C ASN A 19 9.34 7.96 32.74
N ASP A 20 9.38 8.42 34.02
CA ASP A 20 8.42 9.31 34.68
C ASP A 20 8.43 10.75 34.08
N GLN A 21 8.72 10.92 32.79
CA GLN A 21 8.47 12.21 32.15
C GLN A 21 7.01 12.24 31.69
N PRO A 22 6.19 13.18 32.20
CA PRO A 22 4.85 13.36 31.67
C PRO A 22 4.95 13.63 30.16
N CYS A 23 4.31 12.79 29.35
CA CYS A 23 4.05 13.14 27.97
C CYS A 23 3.41 14.52 27.96
N ARG A 24 4.15 15.54 27.56
CA ARG A 24 3.57 16.86 27.31
C ARG A 24 2.54 16.62 26.21
N ASP A 25 1.28 16.93 26.49
CA ASP A 25 0.23 17.02 25.48
C ASP A 25 0.56 18.22 24.57
N VAL A 26 1.54 18.05 23.70
CA VAL A 26 1.75 18.98 22.60
C VAL A 26 0.59 18.71 21.65
N PRO A 27 -0.26 19.71 21.34
CA PRO A 27 -1.32 19.53 20.38
C PRO A 27 -0.68 19.15 19.03
N VAL A 28 -0.89 17.92 18.62
CA VAL A 28 -0.36 17.42 17.34
C VAL A 28 -1.41 17.67 16.29
N ALA A 29 -1.08 18.49 15.28
CA ALA A 29 -1.98 18.75 14.18
C ALA A 29 -2.24 17.46 13.38
N PRO A 30 -3.49 17.20 12.94
CA PRO A 30 -3.76 16.09 12.05
C PRO A 30 -3.05 16.30 10.71
N LEU A 31 -2.65 15.19 10.09
CA LEU A 31 -2.07 15.22 8.75
C LEU A 31 -3.15 15.57 7.72
N ASP A 32 -2.78 16.34 6.71
CA ASP A 32 -3.66 16.66 5.57
C ASP A 32 -3.52 15.60 4.47
N TRP A 33 -4.64 15.04 4.01
CA TRP A 33 -4.64 14.05 2.93
C TRP A 33 -4.07 14.60 1.62
N ASN A 34 -4.33 15.85 1.29
CA ASN A 34 -3.80 16.45 0.06
C ASN A 34 -2.26 16.48 0.05
N SER A 35 -1.64 16.70 1.20
CA SER A 35 -0.18 16.65 1.35
C SER A 35 0.35 15.23 1.14
N ILE A 36 -0.31 14.23 1.71
CA ILE A 36 0.03 12.80 1.49
C ILE A 36 -0.12 12.45 0.02
N GLU A 37 -1.26 12.76 -0.59
CA GLU A 37 -1.51 12.45 -2.00
C GLU A 37 -0.52 13.15 -2.93
N THR A 38 -0.16 14.39 -2.65
CA THR A 38 0.88 15.12 -3.40
C THR A 38 2.22 14.39 -3.35
N ARG A 39 2.61 13.89 -2.17
CA ARG A 39 3.83 13.11 -2.00
C ARG A 39 3.77 11.77 -2.75
N LEU A 40 2.63 11.07 -2.71
CA LEU A 40 2.43 9.82 -3.45
C LEU A 40 2.49 10.03 -4.98
N ARG A 41 1.92 11.13 -5.49
CA ARG A 41 1.96 11.52 -6.91
C ARG A 41 3.36 11.90 -7.39
N ALA A 42 4.22 12.38 -6.52
CA ALA A 42 5.63 12.65 -6.84
C ALA A 42 6.43 11.37 -7.12
N GLY A 43 5.83 10.22 -6.85
CA GLY A 43 6.39 8.91 -7.13
C GLY A 43 7.17 8.32 -5.95
N LEU A 44 7.29 7.00 -6.02
CA LEU A 44 8.01 6.19 -5.04
C LEU A 44 9.21 5.55 -5.73
N THR A 45 10.41 5.78 -5.23
CA THR A 45 11.63 5.17 -5.79
C THR A 45 11.70 3.71 -5.35
N GLN A 46 11.44 2.79 -6.27
CA GLN A 46 11.39 1.35 -5.99
C GLN A 46 12.26 0.52 -6.94
N ALA A 47 12.89 1.15 -7.94
CA ALA A 47 13.68 0.44 -8.94
C ALA A 47 14.78 -0.43 -8.28
N PRO A 48 15.03 -1.66 -8.76
CA PRO A 48 16.12 -2.50 -8.29
C PRO A 48 17.46 -1.77 -8.38
N GLY A 49 18.31 -1.94 -7.37
CA GLY A 49 19.64 -1.31 -7.34
C GLY A 49 19.67 0.16 -6.92
N THR A 50 18.52 0.80 -6.75
CA THR A 50 18.43 2.20 -6.31
C THR A 50 18.56 2.37 -4.81
N GLY A 51 18.92 1.39 -4.03
CA GLY A 51 19.02 1.41 -2.57
C GLY A 51 19.27 2.81 -1.96
N GLY A 52 19.28 2.92 -0.66
CA GLY A 52 19.52 4.16 0.05
C GLY A 52 18.28 4.69 0.78
N PRO A 53 18.40 5.86 1.44
CA PRO A 53 17.39 6.34 2.39
C PRO A 53 16.04 6.70 1.73
N ASN A 54 16.05 6.96 0.43
CA ASN A 54 14.82 7.34 -0.30
C ASN A 54 14.16 6.15 -1.04
N ARG A 55 14.64 4.92 -0.80
CA ARG A 55 14.00 3.74 -1.38
C ARG A 55 12.77 3.37 -0.57
N HIS A 56 11.62 3.33 -1.25
CA HIS A 56 10.36 2.96 -0.64
C HIS A 56 9.94 1.56 -1.06
N THR A 57 9.69 0.68 -0.10
CA THR A 57 9.06 -0.62 -0.34
C THR A 57 7.59 -0.51 0.03
N CYS A 58 6.71 -0.86 -0.91
CA CYS A 58 5.31 -1.04 -0.59
C CYS A 58 5.07 -2.47 -0.11
N TRP A 59 4.52 -2.64 1.07
CA TRP A 59 4.20 -3.93 1.66
C TRP A 59 2.71 -4.21 1.49
N LEU A 60 2.40 -5.21 0.65
CA LEU A 60 1.02 -5.64 0.40
C LEU A 60 0.68 -6.82 1.31
N ALA A 61 -0.34 -6.65 2.12
CA ALA A 61 -0.97 -7.71 2.92
C ALA A 61 -2.22 -8.21 2.21
N THR A 62 -2.33 -9.53 2.05
CA THR A 62 -3.49 -10.26 1.52
C THR A 62 -3.87 -11.38 2.48
N ILE A 63 -5.04 -11.99 2.32
CA ILE A 63 -5.57 -12.97 3.26
C ILE A 63 -5.40 -14.39 2.68
N ASN A 64 -4.70 -15.27 3.40
CA ASN A 64 -4.56 -16.68 3.07
C ASN A 64 -5.91 -17.43 3.21
N PRO A 65 -6.06 -18.64 2.63
CA PRO A 65 -7.27 -19.45 2.77
C PRO A 65 -7.67 -19.77 4.22
N ASP A 66 -6.70 -19.84 5.13
CA ASP A 66 -6.90 -20.09 6.56
C ASP A 66 -7.19 -18.79 7.35
N GLY A 67 -7.29 -17.64 6.67
CA GLY A 67 -7.52 -16.34 7.31
C GLY A 67 -6.26 -15.65 7.80
N SER A 68 -5.10 -16.30 7.79
CA SER A 68 -3.83 -15.68 8.19
C SER A 68 -3.37 -14.62 7.17
N PRO A 69 -2.65 -13.58 7.61
CA PRO A 69 -2.11 -12.57 6.70
C PRO A 69 -0.93 -13.13 5.90
N HIS A 70 -0.84 -12.75 4.62
CA HIS A 70 0.33 -12.95 3.76
C HIS A 70 0.85 -11.58 3.33
N VAL A 71 2.07 -11.23 3.76
CA VAL A 71 2.69 -9.93 3.47
C VAL A 71 3.87 -10.12 2.52
N THR A 72 3.94 -9.28 1.48
CA THR A 72 5.04 -9.31 0.50
C THR A 72 5.31 -7.91 -0.05
N GLY A 73 6.57 -7.64 -0.40
CA GLY A 73 6.94 -6.40 -1.08
C GLY A 73 6.42 -6.39 -2.51
N VAL A 74 5.92 -5.25 -2.94
CA VAL A 74 5.48 -4.99 -4.33
C VAL A 74 5.99 -3.63 -4.78
N GLY A 75 6.18 -3.46 -6.09
CA GLY A 75 6.26 -2.16 -6.72
C GLY A 75 4.85 -1.60 -6.89
N ALA A 76 4.61 -0.36 -6.47
CA ALA A 76 3.29 0.24 -6.61
C ALA A 76 3.35 1.69 -7.11
N LEU A 77 2.35 2.08 -7.87
CA LEU A 77 2.11 3.46 -8.30
C LEU A 77 0.86 3.99 -7.62
N TRP A 78 0.86 5.30 -7.32
CA TRP A 78 -0.35 6.02 -6.93
C TRP A 78 -0.81 6.91 -8.08
N THR A 79 -1.97 6.65 -8.63
CA THR A 79 -2.62 7.50 -9.63
C THR A 79 -4.14 7.29 -9.56
N ASP A 80 -4.90 8.32 -9.92
CA ASP A 80 -6.37 8.31 -9.95
C ASP A 80 -7.03 7.88 -8.63
N GLY A 81 -6.42 8.30 -7.50
CA GLY A 81 -6.93 7.97 -6.17
C GLY A 81 -6.78 6.49 -5.77
N CYS A 82 -5.96 5.72 -6.47
CA CYS A 82 -5.77 4.29 -6.26
C CYS A 82 -4.29 3.91 -6.23
N PHE A 83 -3.94 2.83 -5.53
CA PHE A 83 -2.68 2.14 -5.75
C PHE A 83 -2.82 1.10 -6.86
N TRP A 84 -1.75 1.00 -7.65
CA TRP A 84 -1.63 0.03 -8.73
C TRP A 84 -0.37 -0.78 -8.55
N PHE A 85 -0.46 -2.09 -8.69
CA PHE A 85 0.67 -3.00 -8.64
C PHE A 85 0.48 -4.13 -9.65
N GLU A 86 1.54 -4.90 -9.89
CA GLU A 86 1.51 -6.04 -10.80
C GLU A 86 1.94 -7.33 -10.09
N THR A 87 1.41 -8.44 -10.54
CA THR A 87 1.83 -9.78 -10.13
C THR A 87 1.29 -10.87 -11.06
N GLY A 88 1.95 -12.03 -11.09
CA GLY A 88 1.39 -13.22 -11.73
C GLY A 88 0.16 -13.73 -10.96
N GLN A 89 -0.89 -14.10 -11.68
CA GLN A 89 -2.15 -14.59 -11.08
C GLN A 89 -1.96 -15.86 -10.22
N ARG A 90 -0.95 -16.68 -10.54
CA ARG A 90 -0.63 -17.93 -9.80
C ARG A 90 0.28 -17.69 -8.59
N THR A 91 0.70 -16.48 -8.33
CA THR A 91 1.40 -16.17 -7.07
C THR A 91 0.45 -16.27 -5.89
N ARG A 92 0.98 -16.43 -4.66
CA ARG A 92 0.14 -16.49 -3.47
C ARG A 92 -0.76 -15.27 -3.32
N LYS A 93 -0.22 -14.06 -3.52
CA LYS A 93 -1.02 -12.82 -3.45
C LYS A 93 -2.06 -12.74 -4.58
N GLY A 94 -1.73 -13.15 -5.80
CA GLY A 94 -2.70 -13.21 -6.91
C GLY A 94 -3.85 -14.16 -6.61
N SER A 95 -3.55 -15.37 -6.15
CA SER A 95 -4.55 -16.36 -5.75
C SER A 95 -5.38 -15.91 -4.53
N ASN A 96 -4.74 -15.25 -3.56
CA ASN A 96 -5.43 -14.68 -2.40
C ASN A 96 -6.46 -13.63 -2.82
N ILE A 97 -6.06 -12.66 -3.66
CA ILE A 97 -6.93 -11.58 -4.14
C ILE A 97 -8.10 -12.11 -4.98
N ALA A 98 -7.86 -13.13 -5.81
CA ALA A 98 -8.93 -13.76 -6.60
C ALA A 98 -10.02 -14.39 -5.71
N ARG A 99 -9.67 -14.87 -4.52
CA ARG A 99 -10.58 -15.46 -3.54
C ARG A 99 -11.18 -14.42 -2.60
N ASP A 100 -10.37 -13.50 -2.11
CA ASP A 100 -10.74 -12.46 -1.15
C ASP A 100 -10.02 -11.16 -1.52
N PRO A 101 -10.73 -10.17 -2.07
CA PRO A 101 -10.10 -8.95 -2.58
C PRO A 101 -9.61 -7.99 -1.49
N ARG A 102 -9.94 -8.23 -0.22
CA ARG A 102 -9.53 -7.38 0.88
C ARG A 102 -8.01 -7.40 1.04
N CYS A 103 -7.43 -6.22 1.14
CA CYS A 103 -5.99 -6.06 1.29
C CYS A 103 -5.65 -4.77 2.03
N SER A 104 -4.42 -4.67 2.47
CA SER A 104 -3.83 -3.40 2.86
C SER A 104 -2.45 -3.24 2.21
N LEU A 105 -2.11 -2.01 1.89
CA LEU A 105 -0.79 -1.64 1.39
C LEU A 105 -0.20 -0.61 2.33
N SER A 106 1.04 -0.84 2.78
CA SER A 106 1.76 0.07 3.64
C SER A 106 3.10 0.48 3.03
N LEU A 107 3.52 1.68 3.34
CA LEU A 107 4.82 2.22 2.96
C LEU A 107 5.29 3.25 3.99
N SER A 108 6.61 3.46 4.03
CA SER A 108 7.24 4.56 4.76
C SER A 108 7.76 5.59 3.76
N ALA A 109 7.45 6.85 3.99
CA ALA A 109 8.06 8.01 3.35
C ALA A 109 8.90 8.77 4.38
N GLU A 110 9.61 9.80 3.96
CA GLU A 110 10.38 10.62 4.90
C GLU A 110 9.45 11.36 5.88
N GLU A 111 8.31 11.82 5.37
CA GLU A 111 7.38 12.69 6.11
C GLU A 111 6.31 11.92 6.90
N PHE A 112 6.04 10.66 6.51
CA PHE A 112 4.99 9.84 7.13
C PHE A 112 5.15 8.34 6.86
N ASP A 113 4.63 7.54 7.77
CA ASP A 113 4.26 6.14 7.52
C ASP A 113 2.79 6.06 7.14
N LEU A 114 2.46 5.30 6.10
CA LEU A 114 1.10 5.20 5.54
C LEU A 114 0.65 3.75 5.45
N VAL A 115 -0.59 3.50 5.83
CA VAL A 115 -1.33 2.26 5.53
C VAL A 115 -2.62 2.62 4.81
N VAL A 116 -2.89 1.98 3.69
CA VAL A 116 -4.16 2.08 2.96
C VAL A 116 -4.84 0.71 2.97
N GLU A 117 -6.04 0.66 3.52
CA GLU A 117 -6.90 -0.52 3.50
C GLU A 117 -7.93 -0.39 2.36
N GLY A 118 -8.16 -1.46 1.64
CA GLY A 118 -9.08 -1.44 0.50
C GLY A 118 -9.35 -2.80 -0.10
N SER A 119 -9.74 -2.77 -1.36
CA SER A 119 -9.99 -3.98 -2.15
C SER A 119 -9.19 -3.95 -3.45
N ALA A 120 -8.49 -5.04 -3.74
CA ALA A 120 -7.75 -5.20 -4.98
C ALA A 120 -8.60 -5.88 -6.05
N ALA A 121 -8.53 -5.39 -7.28
CA ALA A 121 -9.21 -5.98 -8.44
C ALA A 121 -8.24 -6.12 -9.62
N LEU A 122 -8.34 -7.24 -10.33
CA LEU A 122 -7.65 -7.45 -11.60
C LEU A 122 -8.18 -6.45 -12.64
N VAL A 123 -7.27 -5.86 -13.40
CA VAL A 123 -7.59 -4.93 -14.49
C VAL A 123 -7.12 -5.51 -15.81
N THR A 124 -8.03 -5.57 -16.79
CA THR A 124 -7.79 -6.15 -18.12
C THR A 124 -8.13 -5.17 -19.23
N ASP A 125 -8.40 -3.90 -18.92
CA ASP A 125 -8.57 -2.86 -19.93
C ASP A 125 -7.23 -2.56 -20.59
N PRO A 126 -7.09 -2.78 -21.94
CA PRO A 126 -5.80 -2.63 -22.60
C PRO A 126 -5.24 -1.22 -22.55
N GLY A 127 -6.11 -0.19 -22.59
CA GLY A 127 -5.69 1.20 -22.49
C GLY A 127 -5.05 1.52 -21.14
N THR A 128 -5.70 1.10 -20.05
CA THR A 128 -5.20 1.24 -18.68
C THR A 128 -3.88 0.48 -18.50
N VAL A 129 -3.80 -0.76 -18.98
CA VAL A 129 -2.58 -1.58 -18.88
C VAL A 129 -1.41 -0.91 -19.62
N ALA A 130 -1.64 -0.36 -20.82
CA ALA A 130 -0.61 0.34 -21.59
C ALA A 130 -0.13 1.63 -20.91
N ASP A 131 -1.05 2.44 -20.36
CA ASP A 131 -0.69 3.66 -19.61
C ASP A 131 0.17 3.34 -18.38
N LEU A 132 -0.22 2.33 -17.61
CA LEU A 132 0.53 1.92 -16.43
C LEU A 132 1.89 1.32 -16.79
N ALA A 133 1.99 0.54 -17.87
CA ALA A 133 3.27 0.04 -18.37
C ALA A 133 4.24 1.19 -18.67
N ALA A 134 3.75 2.24 -19.37
CA ALA A 134 4.55 3.42 -19.67
C ALA A 134 5.01 4.16 -18.39
N ARG A 135 4.13 4.28 -17.40
CA ARG A 135 4.47 4.92 -16.10
C ARG A 135 5.53 4.13 -15.34
N TRP A 136 5.42 2.80 -15.26
CA TRP A 136 6.45 1.96 -14.63
C TRP A 136 7.77 2.04 -15.37
N ALA A 137 7.75 2.02 -16.70
CA ALA A 137 8.96 2.16 -17.51
C ALA A 137 9.64 3.52 -17.25
N ALA A 138 8.88 4.61 -17.22
CA ALA A 138 9.38 5.95 -16.88
C ALA A 138 9.92 6.04 -15.44
N ALA A 139 9.37 5.27 -14.50
CA ALA A 139 9.84 5.17 -13.11
C ALA A 139 11.05 4.24 -12.93
N GLY A 140 11.64 3.73 -14.03
CA GLY A 140 12.85 2.93 -14.00
C GLY A 140 12.64 1.41 -13.93
N TRP A 141 11.40 0.93 -14.11
CA TRP A 141 11.10 -0.49 -14.30
C TRP A 141 10.64 -0.75 -15.75
N PRO A 142 11.56 -1.10 -16.66
CA PRO A 142 11.29 -1.14 -18.11
C PRO A 142 10.47 -2.35 -18.52
N CYS A 143 9.22 -2.43 -18.05
CA CYS A 143 8.23 -3.39 -18.51
C CYS A 143 7.55 -2.91 -19.80
N ARG A 144 6.90 -3.83 -20.47
CA ARG A 144 6.06 -3.59 -21.65
C ARG A 144 4.78 -4.41 -21.57
N VAL A 145 3.79 -4.02 -22.33
CA VAL A 145 2.58 -4.84 -22.52
C VAL A 145 2.98 -6.13 -23.26
N ASP A 146 2.44 -7.26 -22.83
CA ASP A 146 2.64 -8.55 -23.49
C ASP A 146 1.75 -8.72 -24.74
N ASP A 147 1.90 -9.84 -25.44
CA ASP A 147 1.16 -10.12 -26.68
C ASP A 147 -0.37 -10.24 -26.46
N SER A 148 -0.83 -10.47 -25.24
CA SER A 148 -2.26 -10.51 -24.90
C SER A 148 -2.90 -9.13 -24.86
N GLY A 149 -2.11 -8.07 -24.71
CA GLY A 149 -2.58 -6.70 -24.54
C GLY A 149 -3.15 -6.37 -23.16
N VAL A 150 -3.24 -7.35 -22.24
CA VAL A 150 -3.89 -7.20 -20.92
C VAL A 150 -2.98 -7.57 -19.74
N ALA A 151 -1.71 -7.81 -20.01
CA ALA A 151 -0.69 -8.11 -18.99
C ALA A 151 0.65 -7.49 -19.35
N LEU A 152 1.60 -7.60 -18.47
CA LEU A 152 2.94 -7.03 -18.61
C LEU A 152 3.99 -8.13 -18.74
N THR A 153 5.06 -7.80 -19.43
CA THR A 153 6.27 -8.62 -19.55
C THR A 153 7.53 -7.75 -19.49
N ALA A 154 8.68 -8.36 -19.23
CA ALA A 154 9.99 -7.74 -19.32
C ALA A 154 11.06 -8.81 -19.59
N ASP A 155 12.27 -8.38 -19.96
CA ASP A 155 13.39 -9.27 -20.23
C ASP A 155 14.13 -9.72 -18.94
N PHE A 156 13.61 -9.32 -17.77
CA PHE A 156 14.11 -9.69 -16.46
C PHE A 156 12.96 -10.14 -15.55
N SER A 157 13.28 -10.86 -14.48
CA SER A 157 12.28 -11.32 -13.51
C SER A 157 11.93 -10.24 -12.48
N ALA A 158 10.68 -10.27 -12.01
CA ALA A 158 10.24 -9.51 -10.83
C ALA A 158 10.16 -10.49 -9.64
N PRO A 159 11.11 -10.43 -8.67
CA PRO A 159 11.28 -11.49 -7.67
C PRO A 159 10.03 -11.84 -6.86
N SER A 160 9.17 -10.88 -6.56
CA SER A 160 7.93 -11.11 -5.80
C SER A 160 6.70 -11.36 -6.68
N ALA A 161 6.79 -11.12 -8.01
CA ALA A 161 5.69 -11.26 -8.95
C ALA A 161 5.65 -12.61 -9.67
N GLY A 162 6.69 -13.42 -9.51
CA GLY A 162 6.87 -14.66 -10.27
C GLY A 162 7.29 -14.41 -11.72
N PRO A 163 7.29 -15.43 -12.59
CA PRO A 163 7.57 -15.25 -14.02
C PRO A 163 6.41 -14.48 -14.70
N PRO A 164 6.71 -13.77 -15.81
CA PRO A 164 5.66 -13.15 -16.61
C PRO A 164 4.71 -14.22 -17.23
N PRO A 165 3.50 -13.85 -17.67
CA PRO A 165 2.96 -12.49 -17.68
C PRO A 165 2.53 -12.01 -16.30
N TRP A 166 2.70 -10.71 -16.04
CA TRP A 166 2.23 -10.07 -14.82
C TRP A 166 0.97 -9.27 -15.10
N HIS A 167 -0.06 -9.51 -14.31
CA HIS A 167 -1.33 -8.82 -14.44
C HIS A 167 -1.36 -7.62 -13.52
N VAL A 168 -2.07 -6.58 -13.96
CA VAL A 168 -2.23 -5.33 -13.23
C VAL A 168 -3.41 -5.43 -12.29
N TYR A 169 -3.22 -4.94 -11.07
CA TYR A 169 -4.23 -4.87 -10.04
C TYR A 169 -4.40 -3.44 -9.54
N ARG A 170 -5.65 -3.03 -9.33
CA ARG A 170 -6.02 -1.76 -8.72
C ARG A 170 -6.47 -1.99 -7.30
N ILE A 171 -5.90 -1.26 -6.32
CA ILE A 171 -6.39 -1.18 -4.95
C ILE A 171 -7.23 0.08 -4.84
N THR A 172 -8.54 -0.10 -4.67
CA THR A 172 -9.47 0.99 -4.36
C THR A 172 -9.47 1.22 -2.85
N PRO A 173 -9.05 2.39 -2.36
CA PRO A 173 -9.04 2.71 -0.94
C PRO A 173 -10.43 2.69 -0.34
N ARG A 174 -10.53 2.23 0.91
CA ARG A 174 -11.69 2.36 1.79
C ARG A 174 -11.36 3.21 3.00
N SER A 175 -10.16 3.04 3.53
CA SER A 175 -9.63 3.84 4.62
C SER A 175 -8.11 3.97 4.49
N ALA A 176 -7.57 5.04 5.03
CA ALA A 176 -6.13 5.22 5.20
C ALA A 176 -5.82 5.63 6.62
N TYR A 177 -4.61 5.28 7.07
CA TYR A 177 -4.05 5.68 8.34
C TYR A 177 -2.60 6.11 8.12
N ALA A 178 -2.23 7.26 8.64
CA ALA A 178 -0.85 7.71 8.59
C ALA A 178 -0.37 8.28 9.92
N VAL A 179 0.92 8.15 10.15
CA VAL A 179 1.66 8.75 11.26
C VAL A 179 2.72 9.66 10.67
N GLY A 180 2.75 10.93 11.09
CA GLY A 180 3.80 11.87 10.71
C GLY A 180 5.12 11.46 11.36
N THR A 181 6.20 11.49 10.57
CA THR A 181 7.56 11.12 11.00
C THR A 181 8.46 12.33 11.17
N THR A 182 8.06 13.48 10.66
CA THR A 182 8.78 14.75 10.77
C THR A 182 7.97 15.78 11.59
N GLY A 183 8.65 16.62 12.36
CA GLY A 183 8.02 17.61 13.23
C GLY A 183 7.27 16.97 14.42
N PRO A 184 6.23 17.63 14.96
CA PRO A 184 5.45 17.12 16.09
C PRO A 184 4.46 16.00 15.70
N GLY A 185 4.68 15.30 14.62
CA GLY A 185 3.98 14.19 13.99
C GLY A 185 2.66 13.73 14.63
N GLY A 186 1.57 13.68 13.84
CA GLY A 186 0.26 13.22 14.27
C GLY A 186 -0.13 11.90 13.65
N ALA A 187 -1.10 11.23 14.27
CA ALA A 187 -1.75 10.08 13.68
C ALA A 187 -3.12 10.51 13.13
N THR A 188 -3.38 10.21 11.87
CA THR A 188 -4.65 10.62 11.22
C THR A 188 -5.23 9.44 10.45
N ARG A 189 -6.55 9.31 10.50
CA ARG A 189 -7.31 8.30 9.75
C ARG A 189 -8.30 8.98 8.82
N TRP A 190 -8.38 8.50 7.59
CA TRP A 190 -9.38 8.92 6.59
C TRP A 190 -10.27 7.75 6.18
N ARG A 191 -11.46 8.09 5.70
CA ARG A 191 -12.39 7.16 5.03
C ARG A 191 -12.75 7.73 3.67
N PHE A 192 -12.76 6.88 2.65
CA PHE A 192 -13.07 7.20 1.25
C PHE A 192 -14.45 6.67 0.86
#